data_98dc16fdd59d1d9f264040e76845e6fd
#
_entry.id   98dc16fdd59d1d9f264040e76845e6fd
#
_cell.length_a   1.000
_cell.length_b   1.000
_cell.length_c   1.000
_cell.angle_alpha   90.00
_cell.angle_beta   90.00
_cell.angle_gamma   90.00
#
_symmetry.space_group_name_H-M   'P 1'
#
loop_
_entity.id
_entity.type
_entity.pdbx_description
1 polymer ?
#
loop_
_entity_poly.entity_id
_entity_poly.type
_entity_poly.pdbx_seq_one_letter_code
_entity_poly.pdbx_strand_id
1 'polypeptide(L)'
;MKHTIARYKRHRFPPEIIQHAVWLYYRFNLSHRDIEDLLAERGIIVSHESIRLWCNKFGPQFSNRLKRRRQGFSDRFYLDEVFVKIQGKQQYLWRAVDENGDVVDVFLQSRRDGPAAKRFFKRLLKKNQGEPRSIVTDKLRSYGVAHRDLCPDVEHDSSLYANNRAELSHQPTRVRERVMRRFKSMKQAQRFLTVHASVYTLFNLGRHLVSAKSYRFLRSEAFESWRVVSLT
;
A
#
# COMPACT_ATOMS: atom_id res chain seq x y z
N MET A 1 -29.60 1.69 2.06
CA MET A 1 -29.13 0.79 0.98
C MET A 1 -29.11 1.38 -0.45
N LYS A 2 -29.60 2.60 -0.70
CA LYS A 2 -29.72 3.16 -2.08
C LYS A 2 -28.42 3.76 -2.69
N HIS A 3 -27.37 4.06 -1.90
CA HIS A 3 -26.14 4.70 -2.42
C HIS A 3 -25.09 3.74 -3.01
N THR A 4 -25.18 2.45 -2.75
CA THR A 4 -24.21 1.43 -3.18
C THR A 4 -24.28 1.15 -4.69
N ILE A 5 -25.47 1.22 -5.28
CA ILE A 5 -25.73 0.84 -6.68
C ILE A 5 -25.19 1.87 -7.68
N ALA A 6 -25.10 3.16 -7.31
CA ALA A 6 -24.72 4.22 -8.25
C ALA A 6 -23.27 4.10 -8.76
N ARG A 7 -22.33 3.58 -7.98
CA ARG A 7 -20.90 3.47 -8.33
C ARG A 7 -20.57 2.37 -9.31
N TYR A 8 -21.33 1.27 -9.26
CA TYR A 8 -21.23 0.15 -10.20
C TYR A 8 -22.20 0.30 -11.36
N LYS A 9 -22.91 1.43 -11.47
CA LYS A 9 -23.77 1.73 -12.59
C LYS A 9 -23.02 1.54 -13.92
N ARG A 10 -23.66 0.88 -14.87
CA ARG A 10 -23.10 0.49 -16.17
C ARG A 10 -22.01 -0.58 -16.12
N HIS A 11 -21.82 -1.28 -14.99
CA HIS A 11 -21.04 -2.51 -14.94
C HIS A 11 -21.95 -3.73 -15.05
N ARG A 12 -21.59 -4.67 -15.92
CA ARG A 12 -22.36 -5.90 -16.16
C ARG A 12 -22.35 -6.83 -14.94
N PHE A 13 -21.23 -6.85 -14.21
CA PHE A 13 -21.01 -7.78 -13.10
C PHE A 13 -21.42 -7.17 -11.76
N PRO A 14 -21.93 -8.00 -10.83
CA PRO A 14 -22.23 -7.59 -9.46
C PRO A 14 -21.03 -6.97 -8.75
N PRO A 15 -21.25 -6.04 -7.79
CA PRO A 15 -20.19 -5.44 -6.98
C PRO A 15 -19.28 -6.46 -6.32
N GLU A 16 -19.83 -7.58 -5.85
CA GLU A 16 -19.12 -8.65 -5.15
C GLU A 16 -18.05 -9.31 -6.03
N ILE A 17 -18.34 -9.52 -7.31
CA ILE A 17 -17.39 -10.07 -8.27
C ILE A 17 -16.26 -9.07 -8.55
N ILE A 18 -16.64 -7.80 -8.78
CA ILE A 18 -15.67 -6.74 -9.06
C ILE A 18 -14.73 -6.53 -7.88
N GLN A 19 -15.26 -6.41 -6.66
CA GLN A 19 -14.44 -6.23 -5.46
C GLN A 19 -13.53 -7.43 -5.18
N HIS A 20 -14.02 -8.65 -5.44
CA HIS A 20 -13.23 -9.86 -5.26
C HIS A 20 -12.05 -9.90 -6.23
N ALA A 21 -12.27 -9.61 -7.52
CA ALA A 21 -11.21 -9.53 -8.52
C ALA A 21 -10.16 -8.46 -8.15
N VAL A 22 -10.60 -7.28 -7.70
CA VAL A 22 -9.70 -6.20 -7.25
C VAL A 22 -8.90 -6.62 -6.02
N TRP A 23 -9.52 -7.30 -5.05
CA TRP A 23 -8.84 -7.83 -3.87
C TRP A 23 -7.79 -8.87 -4.25
N LEU A 24 -8.13 -9.86 -5.07
CA LEU A 24 -7.20 -10.89 -5.56
C LEU A 24 -5.96 -10.25 -6.19
N TYR A 25 -6.15 -9.27 -7.08
CA TYR A 25 -5.06 -8.62 -7.77
C TYR A 25 -4.10 -7.88 -6.83
N TYR A 26 -4.60 -7.13 -5.85
CA TYR A 26 -3.75 -6.35 -4.95
C TYR A 26 -3.24 -7.13 -3.74
N ARG A 27 -3.91 -8.22 -3.36
CA ARG A 27 -3.52 -9.05 -2.22
C ARG A 27 -2.48 -10.11 -2.59
N PHE A 28 -2.66 -10.76 -3.72
CA PHE A 28 -1.84 -11.89 -4.15
C PHE A 28 -0.97 -11.55 -5.37
N ASN A 29 0.03 -12.39 -5.64
CA ASN A 29 0.93 -12.22 -6.78
C ASN A 29 0.32 -12.79 -8.08
N LEU A 30 -0.95 -12.44 -8.34
CA LEU A 30 -1.71 -12.90 -9.51
C LEU A 30 -1.65 -11.86 -10.64
N SER A 31 -1.55 -12.32 -11.87
CA SER A 31 -1.81 -11.49 -13.05
C SER A 31 -3.32 -11.32 -13.27
N HIS A 32 -3.72 -10.42 -14.16
CA HIS A 32 -5.14 -10.30 -14.52
C HIS A 32 -5.65 -11.56 -15.24
N ARG A 33 -4.78 -12.31 -15.93
CA ARG A 33 -5.13 -13.59 -16.57
C ARG A 33 -5.32 -14.69 -15.56
N ASP A 34 -4.46 -14.80 -14.55
CA ASP A 34 -4.65 -15.78 -13.47
C ASP A 34 -6.00 -15.55 -12.76
N ILE A 35 -6.42 -14.28 -12.61
CA ILE A 35 -7.73 -13.96 -12.00
C ILE A 35 -8.88 -14.29 -12.96
N GLU A 36 -8.71 -14.07 -14.27
CA GLU A 36 -9.65 -14.52 -15.30
C GLU A 36 -9.90 -16.02 -15.19
N ASP A 37 -8.84 -16.83 -15.11
CA ASP A 37 -8.92 -18.29 -14.98
C ASP A 37 -9.58 -18.70 -13.65
N LEU A 38 -9.20 -18.07 -12.52
CA LEU A 38 -9.81 -18.33 -11.21
C LEU A 38 -11.32 -18.02 -11.16
N LEU A 39 -11.77 -17.03 -11.90
CA LEU A 39 -13.18 -16.68 -12.00
C LEU A 39 -13.92 -17.61 -12.96
N ALA A 40 -13.28 -17.99 -14.07
CA ALA A 40 -13.83 -18.93 -15.04
C ALA A 40 -14.08 -20.31 -14.44
N GLU A 41 -13.18 -20.80 -13.55
CA GLU A 41 -13.36 -22.06 -12.81
C GLU A 41 -14.64 -22.05 -11.96
N ARG A 42 -15.13 -20.89 -11.56
CA ARG A 42 -16.40 -20.68 -10.84
C ARG A 42 -17.57 -20.29 -11.73
N GLY A 43 -17.45 -20.47 -13.03
CA GLY A 43 -18.49 -20.14 -14.00
C GLY A 43 -18.66 -18.64 -14.26
N ILE A 44 -17.71 -17.79 -13.82
CA ILE A 44 -17.75 -16.34 -14.02
C ILE A 44 -16.89 -15.97 -15.22
N ILE A 45 -17.51 -15.80 -16.37
CA ILE A 45 -16.83 -15.49 -17.64
C ILE A 45 -16.62 -13.97 -17.76
N VAL A 46 -15.39 -13.53 -17.52
CA VAL A 46 -14.96 -12.12 -17.59
C VAL A 46 -13.55 -12.02 -18.18
N SER A 47 -13.28 -11.08 -19.05
CA SER A 47 -11.95 -10.92 -19.64
C SER A 47 -10.97 -10.26 -18.69
N HIS A 48 -9.69 -10.65 -18.80
CA HIS A 48 -8.58 -10.01 -18.05
C HIS A 48 -8.49 -8.50 -18.28
N GLU A 49 -8.96 -8.00 -19.42
CA GLU A 49 -9.01 -6.57 -19.71
C GLU A 49 -10.07 -5.87 -18.84
N SER A 50 -11.25 -6.47 -18.67
CA SER A 50 -12.27 -5.97 -17.73
C SER A 50 -11.74 -5.93 -16.30
N ILE A 51 -11.05 -6.99 -15.86
CA ILE A 51 -10.41 -7.05 -14.54
C ILE A 51 -9.36 -5.94 -14.39
N ARG A 52 -8.54 -5.69 -15.42
CA ARG A 52 -7.58 -4.58 -15.46
C ARG A 52 -8.24 -3.23 -15.29
N LEU A 53 -9.35 -3.00 -16.00
CA LEU A 53 -10.13 -1.76 -15.89
C LEU A 53 -10.74 -1.60 -14.49
N TRP A 54 -11.27 -2.66 -13.89
CA TRP A 54 -11.78 -2.64 -12.52
C TRP A 54 -10.69 -2.31 -11.50
N CYS A 55 -9.53 -2.95 -11.59
CA CYS A 55 -8.39 -2.66 -10.72
C CYS A 55 -7.94 -1.20 -10.83
N ASN A 56 -7.89 -0.65 -12.04
CA ASN A 56 -7.51 0.73 -12.31
C ASN A 56 -8.53 1.75 -11.78
N LYS A 57 -9.83 1.45 -11.89
CA LYS A 57 -10.94 2.33 -11.48
C LYS A 57 -11.20 2.24 -9.97
N PHE A 58 -11.42 1.03 -9.46
CA PHE A 58 -11.90 0.82 -8.10
C PHE A 58 -10.78 0.72 -7.07
N GLY A 59 -9.61 0.17 -7.42
CA GLY A 59 -8.49 0.04 -6.50
C GLY A 59 -8.15 1.34 -5.76
N PRO A 60 -7.89 2.47 -6.46
CA PRO A 60 -7.63 3.75 -5.80
C PRO A 60 -8.80 4.25 -4.94
N GLN A 61 -10.04 4.01 -5.35
CA GLN A 61 -11.22 4.40 -4.58
C GLN A 61 -11.30 3.63 -3.26
N PHE A 62 -11.12 2.30 -3.30
CA PHE A 62 -11.11 1.46 -2.11
C PHE A 62 -9.95 1.83 -1.16
N SER A 63 -8.74 2.00 -1.72
CA SER A 63 -7.58 2.46 -0.93
C SER A 63 -7.84 3.80 -0.22
N ASN A 64 -8.44 4.77 -0.89
CA ASN A 64 -8.74 6.07 -0.27
C ASN A 64 -9.77 5.94 0.86
N ARG A 65 -10.76 5.06 0.73
CA ARG A 65 -11.73 4.82 1.80
C ARG A 65 -11.12 4.08 2.98
N LEU A 66 -10.29 3.06 2.74
CA LEU A 66 -9.53 2.39 3.79
C LEU A 66 -8.73 3.40 4.62
N LYS A 67 -8.00 4.30 3.95
CA LYS A 67 -7.22 5.34 4.63
C LYS A 67 -8.07 6.29 5.47
N ARG A 68 -9.25 6.70 4.99
CA ARG A 68 -10.16 7.59 5.72
C ARG A 68 -10.79 6.93 6.96
N ARG A 69 -10.94 5.61 6.96
CA ARG A 69 -11.53 4.85 8.07
C ARG A 69 -10.52 4.43 9.12
N ARG A 70 -9.24 4.58 8.81
CA ARG A 70 -8.18 4.22 9.75
C ARG A 70 -8.12 5.22 10.89
N GLN A 71 -7.97 4.72 12.12
CA GLN A 71 -7.89 5.50 13.36
C GLN A 71 -6.49 6.08 13.64
N GLY A 72 -5.58 6.07 12.66
CA GLY A 72 -4.21 6.56 12.82
C GLY A 72 -3.16 5.47 12.63
N PHE A 73 -1.94 5.83 12.92
CA PHE A 73 -0.75 4.97 12.96
C PHE A 73 -0.13 5.06 14.34
N SER A 74 0.77 4.12 14.66
CA SER A 74 1.58 4.22 15.88
C SER A 74 2.52 5.42 15.82
N ASP A 75 3.06 5.84 16.96
CA ASP A 75 3.85 7.06 17.09
C ASP A 75 5.29 6.96 16.57
N ARG A 76 5.76 5.75 16.22
CA ARG A 76 7.11 5.53 15.72
C ARG A 76 7.10 5.11 14.26
N PHE A 77 7.78 5.87 13.39
CA PHE A 77 7.86 5.61 11.96
C PHE A 77 9.26 5.16 11.54
N TYR A 78 9.30 4.17 10.68
CA TYR A 78 10.51 3.62 10.07
C TYR A 78 10.50 3.95 8.59
N LEU A 79 11.51 4.67 8.12
CA LEU A 79 11.61 5.17 6.75
C LEU A 79 12.77 4.50 6.01
N ASP A 80 12.51 4.08 4.79
CA ASP A 80 13.54 3.55 3.90
C ASP A 80 13.21 3.82 2.44
N GLU A 81 14.21 3.78 1.57
CA GLU A 81 13.99 3.85 0.13
C GLU A 81 14.72 2.75 -0.62
N VAL A 82 14.07 2.21 -1.63
CA VAL A 82 14.63 1.17 -2.51
C VAL A 82 14.56 1.57 -3.97
N PHE A 83 15.47 0.99 -4.76
CA PHE A 83 15.50 1.18 -6.20
C PHE A 83 14.38 0.39 -6.88
N VAL A 84 13.73 1.03 -7.85
CA VAL A 84 12.75 0.43 -8.75
C VAL A 84 13.10 0.82 -10.18
N LYS A 85 13.20 -0.14 -11.09
CA LYS A 85 13.44 0.15 -12.52
C LYS A 85 12.11 0.29 -13.26
N ILE A 86 11.91 1.45 -13.91
CA ILE A 86 10.73 1.74 -14.74
C ILE A 86 11.20 2.16 -16.13
N GLN A 87 10.89 1.40 -17.16
CA GLN A 87 11.35 1.63 -18.54
C GLN A 87 12.88 1.79 -18.62
N GLY A 88 13.61 0.95 -17.92
CA GLY A 88 15.08 1.02 -17.88
C GLY A 88 15.68 2.13 -17.00
N LYS A 89 14.88 3.10 -16.56
CA LYS A 89 15.33 4.20 -15.71
C LYS A 89 15.18 3.84 -14.24
N GLN A 90 16.21 4.15 -13.45
CA GLN A 90 16.19 3.98 -12.00
C GLN A 90 15.29 5.02 -11.35
N GLN A 91 14.42 4.58 -10.46
CA GLN A 91 13.54 5.39 -9.63
C GLN A 91 13.72 4.98 -8.17
N TYR A 92 13.24 5.78 -7.24
CA TYR A 92 13.36 5.55 -5.81
C TYR A 92 11.98 5.46 -5.18
N LEU A 93 11.69 4.32 -4.56
CA LEU A 93 10.47 4.10 -3.80
C LEU A 93 10.74 4.42 -2.33
N TRP A 94 10.28 5.55 -1.88
CA TRP A 94 10.28 5.98 -0.49
C TRP A 94 9.09 5.34 0.24
N ARG A 95 9.34 4.75 1.38
CA ARG A 95 8.34 4.05 2.16
C ARG A 95 8.48 4.39 3.63
N ALA A 96 7.35 4.61 4.30
CA ALA A 96 7.27 4.70 5.74
C ALA A 96 6.33 3.61 6.27
N VAL A 97 6.74 2.93 7.32
CA VAL A 97 5.91 1.98 8.07
C VAL A 97 5.94 2.35 9.54
N ASP A 98 4.89 2.01 10.26
CA ASP A 98 4.87 2.17 11.71
C ASP A 98 5.47 0.95 12.44
N GLU A 99 5.48 0.99 13.77
CA GLU A 99 6.01 -0.10 14.60
C GLU A 99 5.22 -1.41 14.49
N ASN A 100 3.99 -1.38 13.98
CA ASN A 100 3.22 -2.58 13.68
C ASN A 100 3.50 -3.16 12.28
N GLY A 101 4.34 -2.46 11.49
CA GLY A 101 4.64 -2.82 10.10
C GLY A 101 3.57 -2.37 9.12
N ASP A 102 2.65 -1.52 9.57
CA ASP A 102 1.61 -0.94 8.75
C ASP A 102 2.15 0.19 7.88
N VAL A 103 1.78 0.20 6.61
CA VAL A 103 2.31 1.16 5.66
C VAL A 103 1.65 2.52 5.83
N VAL A 104 2.41 3.48 6.36
CA VAL A 104 2.00 4.87 6.54
C VAL A 104 1.93 5.58 5.19
N ASP A 105 3.01 5.55 4.42
CA ASP A 105 3.05 6.09 3.06
C ASP A 105 4.02 5.35 2.14
N VAL A 106 3.74 5.47 0.83
CA VAL A 106 4.64 5.06 -0.26
C VAL A 106 4.68 6.18 -1.28
N PHE A 107 5.89 6.59 -1.68
CA PHE A 107 6.08 7.67 -2.64
C PHE A 107 7.23 7.38 -3.60
N LEU A 108 6.93 7.41 -4.90
CA LEU A 108 7.90 7.13 -5.95
C LEU A 108 8.46 8.45 -6.49
N GLN A 109 9.77 8.57 -6.53
CA GLN A 109 10.48 9.76 -6.99
C GLN A 109 11.63 9.39 -7.93
N SER A 110 12.04 10.32 -8.78
CA SER A 110 13.17 10.14 -9.70
C SER A 110 14.53 10.41 -9.06
N ARG A 111 14.56 11.01 -7.87
CA ARG A 111 15.80 11.38 -7.17
C ARG A 111 15.81 10.88 -5.73
N ARG A 112 17.04 10.77 -5.18
CA ARG A 112 17.36 10.39 -3.80
C ARG A 112 18.22 11.49 -3.15
N ASP A 113 17.75 12.72 -3.21
CA ASP A 113 18.44 13.90 -2.70
C ASP A 113 17.66 14.56 -1.54
N GLY A 114 18.24 15.59 -0.93
CA GLY A 114 17.61 16.35 0.15
C GLY A 114 16.21 16.88 -0.20
N PRO A 115 16.02 17.52 -1.38
CA PRO A 115 14.69 17.94 -1.83
C PRO A 115 13.70 16.79 -1.97
N ALA A 116 14.13 15.60 -2.39
CA ALA A 116 13.26 14.41 -2.47
C ALA A 116 12.85 13.93 -1.08
N ALA A 117 13.79 13.86 -0.13
CA ALA A 117 13.51 13.53 1.27
C ALA A 117 12.52 14.54 1.88
N LYS A 118 12.76 15.85 1.71
CA LYS A 118 11.83 16.90 2.20
C LYS A 118 10.43 16.77 1.63
N ARG A 119 10.26 16.44 0.33
CA ARG A 119 8.94 16.19 -0.26
C ARG A 119 8.25 14.98 0.38
N PHE A 120 9.01 13.91 0.68
CA PHE A 120 8.47 12.74 1.32
C PHE A 120 8.03 13.03 2.76
N PHE A 121 8.87 13.70 3.56
CA PHE A 121 8.54 14.11 4.92
C PHE A 121 7.31 15.01 4.99
N LYS A 122 7.25 16.08 4.19
CA LYS A 122 6.05 16.94 4.10
C LYS A 122 4.78 16.16 3.81
N ARG A 123 4.88 15.19 2.90
CA ARG A 123 3.75 14.33 2.54
C ARG A 123 3.35 13.39 3.68
N LEU A 124 4.33 12.82 4.39
CA LEU A 124 4.16 11.91 5.51
C LEU A 124 3.46 12.62 6.67
N LEU A 125 3.99 13.75 7.13
CA LEU A 125 3.45 14.55 8.22
C LEU A 125 2.02 15.04 7.92
N LYS A 126 1.78 15.53 6.71
CA LYS A 126 0.43 15.92 6.28
C LYS A 126 -0.57 14.78 6.33
N LYS A 127 -0.18 13.55 5.99
CA LYS A 127 -1.07 12.40 6.00
C LYS A 127 -1.35 11.87 7.39
N ASN A 128 -0.38 11.96 8.27
CA ASN A 128 -0.53 11.50 9.65
C ASN A 128 -1.36 12.46 10.52
N GLN A 129 -1.69 13.65 10.01
CA GLN A 129 -2.38 14.71 10.75
C GLN A 129 -1.65 15.16 12.03
N GLY A 130 -0.34 14.95 12.09
CA GLY A 130 0.51 15.29 13.22
C GLY A 130 1.92 14.73 13.07
N GLU A 131 2.77 15.08 14.00
CA GLU A 131 4.13 14.57 14.08
C GLU A 131 4.14 13.26 14.86
N PRO A 132 4.91 12.24 14.42
CA PRO A 132 5.15 11.05 15.22
C PRO A 132 6.07 11.41 16.40
N ARG A 133 6.09 10.60 17.42
CA ARG A 133 7.04 10.74 18.54
C ARG A 133 8.47 10.50 18.09
N SER A 134 8.70 9.54 17.21
CA SER A 134 10.03 9.27 16.69
C SER A 134 10.03 8.80 15.23
N ILE A 135 11.13 9.11 14.53
CA ILE A 135 11.40 8.69 13.17
C ILE A 135 12.72 7.92 13.14
N VAL A 136 12.67 6.70 12.62
CA VAL A 136 13.84 5.83 12.44
C VAL A 136 14.20 5.80 10.95
N THR A 137 15.47 6.03 10.63
CA THR A 137 15.97 5.98 9.23
C THR A 137 17.31 5.25 9.18
N ASP A 138 17.76 4.94 7.95
CA ASP A 138 19.16 4.64 7.73
C ASP A 138 20.04 5.91 7.89
N LYS A 139 21.35 5.77 7.69
CA LYS A 139 22.33 6.87 7.79
C LYS A 139 22.35 7.77 6.54
N LEU A 140 21.35 7.75 5.68
CA LEU A 140 21.31 8.61 4.49
C LEU A 140 21.23 10.09 4.91
N ARG A 141 22.22 10.89 4.51
CA ARG A 141 22.33 12.31 4.87
C ARG A 141 21.09 13.15 4.56
N SER A 142 20.37 12.81 3.49
CA SER A 142 19.14 13.52 3.09
C SER A 142 18.01 13.40 4.12
N TYR A 143 17.94 12.34 4.90
CA TYR A 143 16.96 12.20 5.99
C TYR A 143 17.25 13.17 7.12
N GLY A 144 18.50 13.27 7.58
CA GLY A 144 18.88 14.21 8.64
C GLY A 144 18.61 15.67 8.27
N VAL A 145 18.83 16.04 6.99
CA VAL A 145 18.49 17.39 6.51
C VAL A 145 16.98 17.61 6.50
N ALA A 146 16.21 16.67 5.99
CA ALA A 146 14.76 16.78 5.94
C ALA A 146 14.13 16.83 7.34
N HIS A 147 14.64 16.03 8.27
CA HIS A 147 14.20 15.97 9.65
C HIS A 147 14.41 17.33 10.36
N ARG A 148 15.64 17.87 10.36
CA ARG A 148 15.95 19.18 10.99
C ARG A 148 15.10 20.33 10.48
N ASP A 149 14.75 20.32 9.19
CA ASP A 149 13.98 21.39 8.56
C ASP A 149 12.46 21.28 8.77
N LEU A 150 11.93 20.09 9.03
CA LEU A 150 10.49 19.86 8.98
C LEU A 150 9.88 19.34 10.28
N CYS A 151 10.66 18.70 11.12
CA CYS A 151 10.21 18.15 12.41
C CYS A 151 11.38 18.07 13.41
N PRO A 152 12.03 19.21 13.76
CA PRO A 152 13.21 19.24 14.61
C PRO A 152 12.97 18.67 16.02
N ASP A 153 11.75 18.78 16.52
CA ASP A 153 11.34 18.34 17.85
C ASP A 153 11.03 16.84 17.93
N VAL A 154 10.95 16.15 16.79
CA VAL A 154 10.73 14.70 16.72
C VAL A 154 12.05 13.96 16.96
N GLU A 155 12.04 12.94 17.78
CA GLU A 155 13.20 12.07 17.97
C GLU A 155 13.65 11.41 16.67
N HIS A 156 14.92 11.58 16.27
CA HIS A 156 15.50 10.94 15.09
C HIS A 156 16.52 9.87 15.46
N ASP A 157 16.18 8.61 15.21
CA ASP A 157 17.05 7.46 15.45
C ASP A 157 17.63 6.96 14.12
N SER A 158 18.96 7.02 14.00
CA SER A 158 19.70 6.47 12.86
C SER A 158 20.75 5.45 13.30
N SER A 159 20.53 4.81 14.45
CA SER A 159 21.44 3.80 15.00
C SER A 159 21.50 2.55 14.11
N LEU A 160 22.57 1.78 14.27
CA LEU A 160 22.79 0.55 13.51
C LEU A 160 21.67 -0.46 13.82
N TYR A 161 21.11 -1.07 12.78
CA TYR A 161 20.01 -2.04 12.85
C TYR A 161 18.64 -1.51 13.31
N ALA A 162 18.52 -0.24 13.71
CA ALA A 162 17.23 0.31 14.13
C ALA A 162 16.18 0.25 13.01
N ASN A 163 16.60 0.35 11.74
CA ASN A 163 15.70 0.45 10.60
C ASN A 163 15.33 -0.88 9.90
N ASN A 164 15.70 -2.04 10.46
CA ASN A 164 15.43 -3.37 9.87
C ASN A 164 13.95 -3.58 9.53
N ARG A 165 13.04 -2.96 10.28
CA ARG A 165 11.59 -3.04 10.05
C ARG A 165 11.18 -2.42 8.71
N ALA A 166 11.73 -1.26 8.36
CA ALA A 166 11.48 -0.64 7.06
C ALA A 166 12.06 -1.49 5.93
N GLU A 167 13.27 -2.00 6.07
CA GLU A 167 13.91 -2.87 5.07
C GLU A 167 13.07 -4.12 4.77
N LEU A 168 12.59 -4.83 5.80
CA LEU A 168 11.73 -6.00 5.65
C LEU A 168 10.40 -5.67 4.97
N SER A 169 9.87 -4.46 5.19
CA SER A 169 8.60 -4.00 4.62
C SER A 169 8.60 -3.92 3.09
N HIS A 170 9.77 -3.84 2.46
CA HIS A 170 9.92 -3.80 0.99
C HIS A 170 9.78 -5.16 0.32
N GLN A 171 9.97 -6.28 1.05
CA GLN A 171 9.97 -7.63 0.46
C GLN A 171 8.67 -7.96 -0.31
N PRO A 172 7.45 -7.73 0.23
CA PRO A 172 6.21 -8.00 -0.50
C PRO A 172 6.12 -7.22 -1.81
N THR A 173 6.61 -5.96 -1.82
CA THR A 173 6.64 -5.12 -3.01
C THR A 173 7.62 -5.64 -4.06
N ARG A 174 8.82 -6.08 -3.64
CA ARG A 174 9.83 -6.66 -4.55
C ARG A 174 9.38 -7.97 -5.20
N VAL A 175 8.72 -8.83 -4.42
CA VAL A 175 8.15 -10.07 -4.96
C VAL A 175 7.09 -9.73 -6.01
N ARG A 176 6.20 -8.79 -5.70
CA ARG A 176 5.14 -8.38 -6.62
C ARG A 176 5.67 -7.73 -7.90
N GLU A 177 6.70 -6.89 -7.81
CA GLU A 177 7.35 -6.27 -8.96
C GLU A 177 7.92 -7.31 -9.93
N ARG A 178 8.57 -8.34 -9.43
CA ARG A 178 9.11 -9.44 -10.24
C ARG A 178 8.01 -10.17 -11.02
N VAL A 179 6.93 -10.54 -10.35
CA VAL A 179 5.78 -11.24 -10.97
C VAL A 179 5.09 -10.38 -12.03
N MET A 180 4.99 -9.07 -11.81
CA MET A 180 4.38 -8.13 -12.78
C MET A 180 5.27 -7.84 -13.99
N ARG A 181 6.46 -8.42 -14.10
CA ARG A 181 7.44 -8.14 -15.17
C ARG A 181 7.72 -6.64 -15.33
N ARG A 182 7.89 -5.93 -14.20
CA ARG A 182 8.21 -4.50 -14.06
C ARG A 182 7.04 -3.55 -14.35
N PHE A 183 7.17 -2.34 -13.85
CA PHE A 183 6.21 -1.27 -14.08
C PHE A 183 6.40 -0.60 -15.44
N LYS A 184 5.28 -0.18 -16.05
CA LYS A 184 5.27 0.46 -17.39
C LYS A 184 5.38 1.98 -17.33
N SER A 185 5.08 2.63 -16.21
CA SER A 185 5.24 4.08 -15.99
C SER A 185 5.25 4.43 -14.52
N MET A 186 5.79 5.62 -14.17
CA MET A 186 5.75 6.18 -12.81
C MET A 186 4.32 6.28 -12.26
N LYS A 187 3.39 6.75 -13.07
CA LYS A 187 1.97 6.91 -12.69
C LYS A 187 1.31 5.57 -12.38
N GLN A 188 1.55 4.55 -13.21
CA GLN A 188 1.05 3.19 -12.98
C GLN A 188 1.66 2.60 -11.70
N ALA A 189 2.97 2.71 -11.53
CA ALA A 189 3.69 2.21 -10.36
C ALA A 189 3.18 2.86 -9.07
N GLN A 190 3.11 4.19 -9.02
CA GLN A 190 2.61 4.91 -7.85
C GLN A 190 1.17 4.51 -7.50
N ARG A 191 0.28 4.41 -8.49
CA ARG A 191 -1.10 3.96 -8.28
C ARG A 191 -1.13 2.56 -7.69
N PHE A 192 -0.42 1.61 -8.32
CA PHE A 192 -0.37 0.23 -7.86
C PHE A 192 0.18 0.13 -6.43
N LEU A 193 1.33 0.73 -6.16
CA LEU A 193 2.00 0.68 -4.86
C LEU A 193 1.14 1.27 -3.74
N THR A 194 0.41 2.35 -4.03
CA THR A 194 -0.51 2.98 -3.07
C THR A 194 -1.65 2.05 -2.68
N VAL A 195 -2.27 1.36 -3.65
CA VAL A 195 -3.38 0.42 -3.39
C VAL A 195 -2.86 -0.85 -2.72
N HIS A 196 -1.77 -1.41 -3.26
CA HIS A 196 -1.12 -2.59 -2.69
C HIS A 196 -0.75 -2.39 -1.22
N ALA A 197 -0.18 -1.23 -0.87
CA ALA A 197 0.14 -0.88 0.52
C ALA A 197 -1.11 -0.88 1.40
N SER A 198 -2.22 -0.27 0.97
CA SER A 198 -3.47 -0.24 1.75
C SER A 198 -4.08 -1.63 1.95
N VAL A 199 -4.06 -2.47 0.91
CA VAL A 199 -4.55 -3.85 1.01
C VAL A 199 -3.61 -4.70 1.85
N TYR A 200 -2.30 -4.53 1.69
CA TYR A 200 -1.30 -5.23 2.49
C TYR A 200 -1.51 -4.94 3.99
N THR A 201 -1.57 -3.68 4.37
CA THR A 201 -1.82 -3.25 5.75
C THR A 201 -3.12 -3.84 6.32
N LEU A 202 -4.24 -3.79 5.58
CA LEU A 202 -5.52 -4.35 6.04
C LEU A 202 -5.44 -5.85 6.35
N PHE A 203 -4.63 -6.61 5.64
CA PHE A 203 -4.48 -8.06 5.79
C PHE A 203 -3.15 -8.48 6.41
N ASN A 204 -2.37 -7.53 6.96
CA ASN A 204 -1.14 -7.81 7.72
C ASN A 204 -1.50 -8.06 9.19
N LEU A 205 -2.03 -9.23 9.49
CA LEU A 205 -2.68 -9.56 10.76
C LEU A 205 -1.73 -10.18 11.80
N GLY A 206 -0.41 -10.05 11.60
CA GLY A 206 0.57 -10.55 12.56
C GLY A 206 0.41 -12.04 12.90
N ARG A 207 0.22 -12.90 11.89
CA ARG A 207 -0.09 -14.33 12.05
C ARG A 207 0.81 -15.07 13.05
N HIS A 208 2.06 -14.66 13.17
CA HIS A 208 3.04 -15.27 14.07
C HIS A 208 2.96 -14.72 15.51
N LEU A 209 2.17 -13.67 15.73
CA LEU A 209 2.08 -12.95 17.01
C LEU A 209 0.77 -13.23 17.74
N VAL A 210 -0.18 -13.88 17.10
CA VAL A 210 -1.54 -14.10 17.64
C VAL A 210 -1.97 -15.56 17.56
N SER A 211 -2.88 -15.96 18.43
CA SER A 211 -3.47 -17.30 18.41
C SER A 211 -4.24 -17.57 17.11
N ALA A 212 -4.42 -18.84 16.73
CA ALA A 212 -5.20 -19.21 15.57
C ALA A 212 -6.66 -18.71 15.64
N LYS A 213 -7.25 -18.65 16.84
CA LYS A 213 -8.59 -18.09 17.06
C LYS A 213 -8.62 -16.60 16.78
N SER A 214 -7.69 -15.84 17.36
CA SER A 214 -7.56 -14.39 17.15
C SER A 214 -7.25 -14.07 15.68
N TYR A 215 -6.38 -14.84 15.04
CA TYR A 215 -6.08 -14.65 13.61
C TYR A 215 -7.34 -14.83 12.73
N ARG A 216 -8.17 -15.86 12.99
CA ARG A 216 -9.43 -16.05 12.25
C ARG A 216 -10.40 -14.90 12.46
N PHE A 217 -10.52 -14.41 13.69
CA PHE A 217 -11.35 -13.24 13.99
C PHE A 217 -10.87 -11.99 13.26
N LEU A 218 -9.60 -11.62 13.42
CA LEU A 218 -9.00 -10.46 12.74
C LEU A 218 -9.14 -10.55 11.22
N ARG A 219 -9.00 -11.74 10.65
CA ARG A 219 -9.19 -11.96 9.21
C ARG A 219 -10.64 -11.72 8.78
N SER A 220 -11.61 -12.11 9.58
CA SER A 220 -13.02 -11.83 9.30
C SER A 220 -13.32 -10.33 9.35
N GLU A 221 -12.77 -9.62 10.34
CA GLU A 221 -12.86 -8.16 10.44
C GLU A 221 -12.20 -7.44 9.23
N ALA A 222 -11.07 -7.95 8.78
CA ALA A 222 -10.40 -7.40 7.59
C ALA A 222 -11.27 -7.57 6.32
N PHE A 223 -11.91 -8.72 6.15
CA PHE A 223 -12.85 -8.95 5.04
C PHE A 223 -14.10 -8.08 5.15
N GLU A 224 -14.65 -7.92 6.35
CA GLU A 224 -15.79 -7.03 6.56
C GLU A 224 -15.42 -5.58 6.24
N SER A 225 -14.26 -5.11 6.71
CA SER A 225 -13.73 -3.79 6.38
C SER A 225 -13.56 -3.62 4.86
N TRP A 226 -13.05 -4.62 4.17
CA TRP A 226 -12.92 -4.63 2.72
C TRP A 226 -14.29 -4.54 2.03
N ARG A 227 -15.25 -5.35 2.47
CA ARG A 227 -16.62 -5.35 1.96
C ARG A 227 -17.27 -3.98 2.10
N VAL A 228 -17.17 -3.38 3.27
CA VAL A 228 -17.77 -2.06 3.52
C VAL A 228 -17.16 -0.99 2.61
N VAL A 229 -15.82 -0.90 2.49
CA VAL A 229 -15.20 0.13 1.64
C VAL A 229 -15.40 -0.11 0.14
N SER A 230 -15.70 -1.32 -0.27
CA SER A 230 -15.97 -1.63 -1.66
C SER A 230 -17.44 -1.40 -2.05
N LEU A 231 -18.38 -1.56 -1.12
CA LEU A 231 -19.82 -1.40 -1.39
C LEU A 231 -20.33 0.04 -1.15
N THR A 232 -19.68 0.81 -0.31
CA THR A 232 -19.99 2.24 -0.06
C THR A 232 -19.30 3.17 -1.04
#